data_96264881cc952b7081e487854048e6d2
#
_entry.id   96264881cc952b7081e487854048e6d2
#
_cell.length_a   1.000
_cell.length_b   1.000
_cell.length_c   1.000
_cell.angle_alpha   90.00
_cell.angle_beta   90.00
_cell.angle_gamma   90.00
#
_symmetry.space_group_name_H-M   'P 1'
#
loop_
_entity.id
_entity.type
_entity.pdbx_description
1 polymer ?
#
loop_
_entity_poly.entity_id
_entity_poly.type
_entity_poly.pdbx_seq_one_letter_code
_entity_poly.pdbx_strand_id
1 'polypeptide(L)'
;IQKMSNIKEEGFNSRDIELISKKRLVFIVDEAHRSTFGDMLIAIKRTFTNAIFFGFTGTPIKKENEKKMNTTATVFGNELHEYSIADGIRDKNVLGFDTYKILTFKDRDIRKAVALDKAKSKSEEGAISDPRKASIYYKYMDSSQIKMAGFKDTAGNYVKGIEDYIPKIQYKTEEHKDKVVEDIKVNWKCLSHNKKFHGIFATSSIAEAIQYYRKIKKEMPELKCTCLFDPNIDNNDGVLFKEDGLEEIILDYNERYQTEFKVSTHASFKKDIALRMAHKEAYKLIERKLEQQLDLLIVVDQMLTGFDSKWVNTLYLDKKLEYENIIQAFSRTNRLAGPDKPFGTIRYYRKPHTMEYNINEAVKLYSGDKPLELFVPKLKYNIQKINTIYKDIEELFIHAEITSFSKLPDDASERGQFVRLFNQLNSYLEAAKIQGFDWSKSIYEFEEENEKVEVKVCFDKKIYLVLLQRYKELSRGGGTGES
;
A
#
# COMPACT_ATOMS: atom_id res chain seq x y z
N ILE A 1 -16.87 17.58 -14.79
CA ILE A 1 -18.14 17.68 -14.05
C ILE A 1 -18.26 19.07 -13.42
N GLN A 2 -17.27 19.55 -12.68
CA GLN A 2 -17.29 20.86 -12.01
C GLN A 2 -17.56 22.02 -12.99
N LYS A 3 -16.94 22.00 -14.19
CA LYS A 3 -17.24 22.95 -15.26
C LYS A 3 -18.65 22.82 -15.82
N MET A 4 -19.21 21.62 -15.83
CA MET A 4 -20.58 21.37 -16.31
C MET A 4 -21.66 21.67 -15.27
N SER A 5 -21.35 21.61 -13.97
CA SER A 5 -22.29 22.04 -12.92
C SER A 5 -22.49 23.56 -12.88
N ASN A 6 -21.47 24.33 -13.28
CA ASN A 6 -21.41 25.78 -13.31
C ASN A 6 -21.67 26.36 -14.73
N ILE A 7 -22.36 25.59 -15.56
CA ILE A 7 -22.66 25.97 -16.98
C ILE A 7 -23.20 27.38 -17.14
N LYS A 8 -23.98 27.87 -16.17
CA LYS A 8 -24.52 29.23 -16.16
C LYS A 8 -23.49 30.31 -15.83
N GLU A 9 -22.41 29.95 -15.11
CA GLU A 9 -21.37 30.89 -14.65
C GLU A 9 -20.15 30.93 -15.58
N GLU A 10 -19.87 29.84 -16.33
CA GLU A 10 -18.69 29.72 -17.20
C GLU A 10 -18.92 30.06 -18.68
N GLY A 11 -19.96 30.84 -19.01
CA GLY A 11 -20.11 31.46 -20.35
C GLY A 11 -20.67 30.55 -21.44
N PHE A 12 -21.25 29.40 -21.12
CA PHE A 12 -22.08 28.66 -22.08
C PHE A 12 -23.37 29.42 -22.35
N ASN A 13 -23.64 29.72 -23.62
CA ASN A 13 -24.86 30.39 -24.01
C ASN A 13 -26.07 29.47 -23.73
N SER A 14 -27.15 30.01 -23.18
CA SER A 14 -28.40 29.26 -22.90
C SER A 14 -28.91 28.51 -24.13
N ARG A 15 -28.65 29.05 -25.32
CA ARG A 15 -29.00 28.45 -26.61
C ARG A 15 -28.19 27.17 -26.89
N ASP A 16 -26.91 27.12 -26.51
CA ASP A 16 -26.05 25.93 -26.71
C ASP A 16 -26.49 24.82 -25.79
N ILE A 17 -26.84 25.13 -24.55
CA ILE A 17 -27.39 24.18 -23.58
C ILE A 17 -28.69 23.58 -24.08
N GLU A 18 -29.58 24.42 -24.60
CA GLU A 18 -30.85 23.98 -25.16
C GLU A 18 -30.66 23.06 -26.39
N LEU A 19 -29.72 23.41 -27.28
CA LEU A 19 -29.40 22.59 -28.45
C LEU A 19 -28.78 21.25 -28.05
N ILE A 20 -27.90 21.23 -27.05
CA ILE A 20 -27.25 20.02 -26.53
C ILE A 20 -28.27 19.14 -25.81
N SER A 21 -29.17 19.73 -25.00
CA SER A 21 -30.18 18.99 -24.21
C SER A 21 -31.22 18.27 -25.09
N LYS A 22 -31.42 18.73 -26.34
CA LYS A 22 -32.28 18.04 -27.32
C LYS A 22 -31.64 16.80 -27.95
N LYS A 23 -30.33 16.59 -27.79
CA LYS A 23 -29.63 15.43 -28.31
C LYS A 23 -29.73 14.23 -27.34
N ARG A 24 -29.57 13.02 -27.86
CA ARG A 24 -29.39 11.83 -27.02
C ARG A 24 -27.97 11.86 -26.44
N LEU A 25 -27.88 12.13 -25.14
CA LEU A 25 -26.61 12.25 -24.42
C LEU A 25 -26.35 11.01 -23.58
N VAL A 26 -25.09 10.60 -23.56
CA VAL A 26 -24.58 9.57 -22.65
C VAL A 26 -23.45 10.19 -21.86
N PHE A 27 -23.57 10.20 -20.53
CA PHE A 27 -22.53 10.62 -19.61
C PHE A 27 -21.82 9.39 -19.05
N ILE A 28 -20.53 9.30 -19.28
CA ILE A 28 -19.64 8.32 -18.65
C ILE A 28 -18.90 9.04 -17.54
N VAL A 29 -19.15 8.63 -16.30
CA VAL A 29 -18.59 9.25 -15.09
C VAL A 29 -17.58 8.30 -14.48
N ASP A 30 -16.31 8.62 -14.61
CA ASP A 30 -15.22 7.90 -13.94
C ASP A 30 -15.08 8.35 -12.48
N GLU A 31 -14.52 7.49 -11.62
CA GLU A 31 -14.41 7.71 -10.16
C GLU A 31 -15.76 8.09 -9.51
N ALA A 32 -16.81 7.36 -9.88
CA ALA A 32 -18.20 7.64 -9.49
C ALA A 32 -18.44 7.66 -7.97
N HIS A 33 -17.51 7.09 -7.18
CA HIS A 33 -17.57 7.07 -5.71
C HIS A 33 -17.29 8.43 -5.04
N ARG A 34 -16.76 9.43 -5.76
CA ARG A 34 -16.40 10.71 -5.13
C ARG A 34 -17.66 11.43 -4.63
N SER A 35 -17.72 11.66 -3.32
CA SER A 35 -18.89 12.23 -2.62
C SER A 35 -19.35 13.59 -3.14
N THR A 36 -18.47 14.36 -3.77
CA THR A 36 -18.78 15.64 -4.42
C THR A 36 -19.64 15.50 -5.67
N PHE A 37 -19.76 14.30 -6.23
CA PHE A 37 -20.59 14.06 -7.41
C PHE A 37 -22.09 14.08 -7.12
N GLY A 38 -22.54 13.77 -5.91
CA GLY A 38 -23.95 13.72 -5.57
C GLY A 38 -24.67 15.01 -5.96
N ASP A 39 -24.28 16.15 -5.40
CA ASP A 39 -24.94 17.44 -5.63
C ASP A 39 -24.71 17.96 -7.06
N MET A 40 -23.47 17.85 -7.57
CA MET A 40 -23.14 18.27 -8.93
C MET A 40 -23.83 17.40 -9.99
N LEU A 41 -23.88 16.08 -9.77
CA LEU A 41 -24.54 15.17 -10.69
C LEU A 41 -26.07 15.40 -10.71
N ILE A 42 -26.68 15.69 -9.58
CA ILE A 42 -28.08 16.07 -9.49
C ILE A 42 -28.36 17.33 -10.31
N ALA A 43 -27.49 18.35 -10.23
CA ALA A 43 -27.61 19.57 -11.05
C ALA A 43 -27.51 19.26 -12.55
N ILE A 44 -26.56 18.40 -12.97
CA ILE A 44 -26.40 17.98 -14.37
C ILE A 44 -27.61 17.17 -14.85
N LYS A 45 -28.12 16.22 -14.03
CA LYS A 45 -29.34 15.45 -14.35
C LYS A 45 -30.59 16.32 -14.51
N ARG A 46 -30.69 17.35 -13.72
CA ARG A 46 -31.78 18.33 -13.86
C ARG A 46 -31.70 19.18 -15.16
N THR A 47 -30.48 19.45 -15.61
CA THR A 47 -30.24 20.18 -16.87
C THR A 47 -30.44 19.30 -18.10
N PHE A 48 -30.03 18.04 -18.03
CA PHE A 48 -30.08 17.09 -19.15
C PHE A 48 -31.01 15.91 -18.85
N THR A 49 -32.30 16.16 -18.82
CA THR A 49 -33.34 15.20 -18.40
C THR A 49 -33.41 13.93 -19.28
N ASN A 50 -33.01 14.04 -20.54
CA ASN A 50 -33.03 12.92 -21.51
C ASN A 50 -31.68 12.18 -21.63
N ALA A 51 -30.72 12.48 -20.75
CA ALA A 51 -29.41 11.85 -20.77
C ALA A 51 -29.38 10.52 -19.99
N ILE A 52 -28.52 9.60 -20.44
CA ILE A 52 -28.21 8.35 -19.75
C ILE A 52 -26.88 8.53 -19.04
N PHE A 53 -26.77 8.02 -17.82
CA PHE A 53 -25.59 8.15 -16.96
C PHE A 53 -25.05 6.78 -16.60
N PHE A 54 -23.77 6.53 -16.89
CA PHE A 54 -23.01 5.37 -16.45
C PHE A 54 -21.92 5.80 -15.48
N GLY A 55 -21.87 5.21 -14.30
CA GLY A 55 -20.81 5.41 -13.30
C GLY A 55 -19.82 4.25 -13.34
N PHE A 56 -18.54 4.57 -13.42
CA PHE A 56 -17.44 3.62 -13.27
C PHE A 56 -16.65 3.93 -12.01
N THR A 57 -16.34 2.92 -11.21
CA THR A 57 -15.55 3.08 -9.99
C THR A 57 -14.93 1.76 -9.56
N GLY A 58 -13.67 1.79 -9.13
CA GLY A 58 -13.02 0.64 -8.49
C GLY A 58 -13.39 0.48 -7.00
N THR A 59 -14.04 1.49 -6.40
CA THR A 59 -14.39 1.51 -4.97
C THR A 59 -15.78 2.12 -4.78
N PRO A 60 -16.85 1.37 -5.10
CA PRO A 60 -18.23 1.87 -4.96
C PRO A 60 -18.54 2.21 -3.49
N ILE A 61 -19.31 3.28 -3.28
CA ILE A 61 -19.86 3.61 -1.96
C ILE A 61 -21.05 2.70 -1.72
N LYS A 62 -20.93 1.82 -0.73
CA LYS A 62 -21.96 0.89 -0.26
C LYS A 62 -22.60 1.44 1.03
N LYS A 63 -23.54 0.73 1.62
CA LYS A 63 -24.20 1.18 2.87
C LYS A 63 -23.23 1.31 4.04
N GLU A 64 -22.21 0.46 4.10
CA GLU A 64 -21.22 0.40 5.17
C GLU A 64 -20.33 1.65 5.24
N ASN A 65 -20.12 2.32 4.10
CA ASN A 65 -19.34 3.55 3.98
C ASN A 65 -20.14 4.72 3.37
N GLU A 66 -21.45 4.69 3.54
CA GLU A 66 -22.37 5.71 3.03
C GLU A 66 -21.94 7.15 3.43
N LYS A 67 -21.99 8.06 2.47
CA LYS A 67 -21.66 9.48 2.66
C LYS A 67 -22.84 10.35 2.30
N LYS A 68 -23.22 11.27 3.21
CA LYS A 68 -24.34 12.19 3.01
C LYS A 68 -25.63 11.49 2.56
N MET A 69 -25.92 10.32 3.12
CA MET A 69 -27.09 9.50 2.77
C MET A 69 -27.13 9.05 1.29
N ASN A 70 -25.97 8.98 0.61
CA ASN A 70 -25.85 8.55 -0.77
C ASN A 70 -24.87 7.37 -0.90
N THR A 71 -25.29 6.37 -1.65
CA THR A 71 -24.46 5.28 -2.15
C THR A 71 -24.24 5.43 -3.64
N THR A 72 -23.30 4.69 -4.23
CA THR A 72 -23.13 4.68 -5.68
C THR A 72 -24.41 4.22 -6.39
N ALA A 73 -25.12 3.25 -5.84
CA ALA A 73 -26.38 2.73 -6.37
C ALA A 73 -27.53 3.76 -6.31
N THR A 74 -27.64 4.58 -5.24
CA THR A 74 -28.66 5.61 -5.16
C THR A 74 -28.47 6.72 -6.21
N VAL A 75 -27.23 6.93 -6.63
CA VAL A 75 -26.89 8.01 -7.58
C VAL A 75 -26.93 7.52 -9.03
N PHE A 76 -26.45 6.31 -9.33
CA PHE A 76 -26.32 5.80 -10.70
C PHE A 76 -27.32 4.70 -11.05
N GLY A 77 -28.02 4.12 -10.08
CA GLY A 77 -28.88 2.96 -10.25
C GLY A 77 -28.17 1.65 -9.93
N ASN A 78 -28.79 0.53 -10.31
CA ASN A 78 -28.24 -0.80 -10.01
C ASN A 78 -26.89 -1.04 -10.69
N GLU A 79 -26.05 -1.82 -10.02
CA GLU A 79 -24.80 -2.29 -10.55
C GLU A 79 -25.04 -3.20 -11.76
N LEU A 80 -24.38 -2.92 -12.88
CA LEU A 80 -24.53 -3.66 -14.13
C LEU A 80 -23.44 -4.73 -14.28
N HIS A 81 -22.26 -4.47 -13.74
CA HIS A 81 -21.11 -5.37 -13.80
C HIS A 81 -20.14 -5.06 -12.66
N GLU A 82 -19.60 -6.11 -12.05
CA GLU A 82 -18.57 -6.04 -11.03
C GLU A 82 -17.35 -6.85 -11.47
N TYR A 83 -16.17 -6.22 -11.39
CA TYR A 83 -14.87 -6.86 -11.53
C TYR A 83 -14.03 -6.40 -10.34
N SER A 84 -13.94 -7.25 -9.33
CA SER A 84 -13.31 -6.90 -8.05
C SER A 84 -11.78 -6.86 -8.16
N ILE A 85 -11.13 -6.24 -7.17
CA ILE A 85 -9.67 -6.28 -7.07
C ILE A 85 -9.16 -7.72 -6.89
N ALA A 86 -9.91 -8.59 -6.22
CA ALA A 86 -9.60 -10.02 -6.08
C ALA A 86 -9.62 -10.72 -7.45
N ASP A 87 -10.59 -10.42 -8.31
CA ASP A 87 -10.63 -10.94 -9.67
C ASP A 87 -9.41 -10.47 -10.47
N GLY A 88 -9.04 -9.19 -10.34
CA GLY A 88 -7.85 -8.64 -10.99
C GLY A 88 -6.54 -9.31 -10.56
N ILE A 89 -6.42 -9.68 -9.28
CA ILE A 89 -5.25 -10.42 -8.75
C ILE A 89 -5.26 -11.86 -9.27
N ARG A 90 -6.38 -12.55 -9.19
CA ARG A 90 -6.54 -13.91 -9.70
C ARG A 90 -6.21 -14.01 -11.19
N ASP A 91 -6.68 -13.06 -11.99
CA ASP A 91 -6.46 -12.98 -13.43
C ASP A 91 -5.07 -12.40 -13.78
N LYS A 92 -4.25 -12.09 -12.77
CA LYS A 92 -2.89 -11.53 -12.89
C LYS A 92 -2.84 -10.19 -13.65
N ASN A 93 -3.90 -9.40 -13.58
CA ASN A 93 -3.96 -8.04 -14.12
C ASN A 93 -3.34 -7.02 -13.15
N VAL A 94 -3.33 -7.33 -11.85
CA VAL A 94 -2.70 -6.56 -10.79
C VAL A 94 -2.05 -7.51 -9.77
N LEU A 95 -1.16 -6.96 -8.92
CA LEU A 95 -0.48 -7.71 -7.87
C LEU A 95 -1.32 -7.75 -6.58
N GLY A 96 -1.13 -8.79 -5.77
CA GLY A 96 -1.60 -8.84 -4.40
C GLY A 96 -0.76 -7.95 -3.46
N PHE A 97 -1.15 -7.93 -2.18
CA PHE A 97 -0.51 -7.09 -1.16
C PHE A 97 0.15 -7.92 -0.07
N ASP A 98 1.34 -7.49 0.34
CA ASP A 98 2.00 -7.95 1.57
C ASP A 98 1.95 -6.83 2.62
N THR A 99 1.20 -7.07 3.69
CA THR A 99 0.92 -6.06 4.72
C THR A 99 1.69 -6.34 6.00
N TYR A 100 2.29 -5.31 6.59
CA TYR A 100 3.07 -5.39 7.82
C TYR A 100 2.54 -4.39 8.85
N LYS A 101 2.09 -4.94 9.97
CA LYS A 101 1.72 -4.20 11.17
C LYS A 101 2.98 -3.92 12.00
N ILE A 102 3.37 -2.67 12.13
CA ILE A 102 4.59 -2.27 12.86
C ILE A 102 4.20 -1.58 14.15
N LEU A 103 4.58 -2.19 15.27
CA LEU A 103 4.32 -1.65 16.60
C LEU A 103 5.45 -0.68 16.99
N THR A 104 5.16 0.61 17.04
CA THR A 104 6.11 1.63 17.53
C THR A 104 6.11 1.76 19.04
N PHE A 105 5.09 1.22 19.71
CA PHE A 105 4.96 1.09 21.16
C PHE A 105 4.54 -0.33 21.51
N LYS A 106 4.95 -0.82 22.68
CA LYS A 106 4.48 -2.12 23.18
C LYS A 106 3.01 -2.04 23.59
N ASP A 107 2.21 -2.99 23.18
CA ASP A 107 0.77 -3.04 23.50
C ASP A 107 0.51 -2.95 25.00
N ARG A 108 1.33 -3.61 25.82
CA ARG A 108 1.23 -3.57 27.27
C ARG A 108 1.40 -2.15 27.82
N ASP A 109 2.35 -1.40 27.29
CA ASP A 109 2.65 -0.04 27.79
C ASP A 109 1.53 0.94 27.41
N ILE A 110 1.03 0.84 26.18
CA ILE A 110 -0.14 1.60 25.71
C ILE A 110 -1.38 1.25 26.55
N ARG A 111 -1.64 -0.03 26.76
CA ARG A 111 -2.76 -0.50 27.58
C ARG A 111 -2.67 0.01 29.00
N LYS A 112 -1.51 -0.06 29.62
CA LYS A 112 -1.24 0.45 30.96
C LYS A 112 -1.48 1.97 31.05
N ALA A 113 -0.98 2.74 30.08
CA ALA A 113 -1.19 4.19 30.05
C ALA A 113 -2.68 4.55 29.96
N VAL A 114 -3.45 3.87 29.09
CA VAL A 114 -4.89 4.05 28.98
C VAL A 114 -5.62 3.61 30.25
N ALA A 115 -5.23 2.49 30.86
CA ALA A 115 -5.82 2.00 32.10
C ALA A 115 -5.63 2.98 33.26
N LEU A 116 -4.44 3.57 33.40
CA LEU A 116 -4.13 4.60 34.40
C LEU A 116 -4.95 5.89 34.16
N ASP A 117 -5.05 6.34 32.91
CA ASP A 117 -5.88 7.51 32.54
C ASP A 117 -7.35 7.29 32.94
N LYS A 118 -7.92 6.12 32.62
CA LYS A 118 -9.30 5.77 32.94
C LYS A 118 -9.55 5.61 34.41
N ALA A 119 -8.58 5.07 35.17
CA ALA A 119 -8.62 4.97 36.62
C ALA A 119 -8.34 6.32 37.30
N LYS A 120 -8.02 7.38 36.57
CA LYS A 120 -7.60 8.70 37.09
C LYS A 120 -6.49 8.56 38.15
N SER A 121 -5.46 7.78 37.81
CA SER A 121 -4.28 7.54 38.66
C SER A 121 -2.99 7.82 37.89
N LYS A 122 -1.98 8.33 38.64
CA LYS A 122 -0.65 8.62 38.06
C LYS A 122 0.30 7.42 38.12
N SER A 123 -0.01 6.43 38.98
CA SER A 123 0.79 5.22 39.10
C SER A 123 -0.07 3.98 39.31
N GLU A 124 0.51 2.81 39.09
CA GLU A 124 -0.14 1.52 39.27
C GLU A 124 -0.51 1.29 40.73
N GLU A 125 0.40 1.61 41.66
CA GLU A 125 0.17 1.51 43.10
C GLU A 125 -1.02 2.39 43.52
N GLY A 126 -1.07 3.63 43.01
CA GLY A 126 -2.18 4.56 43.27
C GLY A 126 -3.50 4.11 42.65
N ALA A 127 -3.48 3.33 41.56
CA ALA A 127 -4.69 2.75 41.01
C ALA A 127 -5.18 1.55 41.83
N ILE A 128 -4.26 0.71 42.28
CA ILE A 128 -4.59 -0.55 42.98
C ILE A 128 -4.99 -0.29 44.47
N SER A 129 -4.49 0.77 45.11
CA SER A 129 -4.82 1.09 46.48
C SER A 129 -6.28 1.51 46.73
N ASP A 130 -6.98 1.98 45.69
CA ASP A 130 -8.40 2.33 45.74
C ASP A 130 -9.23 1.26 45.02
N PRO A 131 -10.15 0.54 45.69
CA PRO A 131 -10.93 -0.54 45.08
C PRO A 131 -11.73 -0.13 43.83
N ARG A 132 -12.21 1.11 43.78
CA ARG A 132 -12.96 1.61 42.61
C ARG A 132 -12.02 1.86 41.42
N LYS A 133 -10.86 2.44 41.66
CA LYS A 133 -9.83 2.65 40.63
C LYS A 133 -9.23 1.34 40.19
N ALA A 134 -8.98 0.41 41.10
CA ALA A 134 -8.48 -0.93 40.79
C ALA A 134 -9.39 -1.69 39.85
N SER A 135 -10.72 -1.67 40.06
CA SER A 135 -11.70 -2.30 39.19
C SER A 135 -11.62 -1.74 37.77
N ILE A 136 -11.49 -0.41 37.63
CA ILE A 136 -11.36 0.24 36.31
C ILE A 136 -9.99 -0.12 35.69
N TYR A 137 -8.91 -0.04 36.44
CA TYR A 137 -7.56 -0.34 35.96
C TYR A 137 -7.48 -1.77 35.42
N TYR A 138 -7.91 -2.76 36.21
CA TYR A 138 -7.87 -4.16 35.79
C TYR A 138 -8.78 -4.43 34.59
N LYS A 139 -9.96 -3.80 34.49
CA LYS A 139 -10.83 -3.89 33.33
C LYS A 139 -10.12 -3.48 32.04
N TYR A 140 -9.37 -2.37 32.03
CA TYR A 140 -8.65 -1.89 30.84
C TYR A 140 -7.35 -2.66 30.60
N MET A 141 -6.76 -3.28 31.64
CA MET A 141 -5.61 -4.17 31.49
C MET A 141 -5.98 -5.54 30.92
N ASP A 142 -7.22 -5.98 31.09
CA ASP A 142 -7.70 -7.27 30.60
C ASP A 142 -8.00 -7.22 29.10
N SER A 143 -7.23 -7.99 28.31
CA SER A 143 -7.38 -8.07 26.86
C SER A 143 -8.66 -8.78 26.42
N SER A 144 -9.25 -9.61 27.28
CA SER A 144 -10.52 -10.29 26.98
C SER A 144 -11.72 -9.33 27.07
N GLN A 145 -11.65 -8.33 27.97
CA GLN A 145 -12.71 -7.34 28.15
C GLN A 145 -12.60 -6.16 27.17
N ILE A 146 -11.39 -5.64 26.95
CA ILE A 146 -11.17 -4.52 26.04
C ILE A 146 -10.07 -4.87 25.04
N LYS A 147 -10.43 -4.99 23.77
CA LYS A 147 -9.49 -5.25 22.67
C LYS A 147 -8.60 -4.03 22.39
N MET A 148 -7.49 -4.22 21.68
CA MET A 148 -6.65 -3.11 21.23
C MET A 148 -7.38 -2.23 20.22
N ALA A 149 -7.91 -2.80 19.15
CA ALA A 149 -8.75 -2.09 18.18
C ALA A 149 -10.20 -2.01 18.65
N GLY A 150 -10.86 -0.90 18.35
CA GLY A 150 -12.32 -0.84 18.37
C GLY A 150 -12.93 -1.66 17.25
N PHE A 151 -14.18 -2.10 17.42
CA PHE A 151 -14.88 -2.94 16.44
C PHE A 151 -16.39 -2.66 16.45
N LYS A 152 -17.11 -3.07 15.42
CA LYS A 152 -18.58 -3.06 15.40
C LYS A 152 -19.09 -4.36 16.00
N ASP A 153 -20.02 -4.26 16.94
CA ASP A 153 -20.71 -5.43 17.51
C ASP A 153 -21.74 -6.01 16.53
N THR A 154 -22.40 -7.08 16.91
CA THR A 154 -23.42 -7.75 16.08
C THR A 154 -24.65 -6.88 15.79
N ALA A 155 -24.88 -5.84 16.59
CA ALA A 155 -25.94 -4.84 16.39
C ALA A 155 -25.48 -3.65 15.53
N GLY A 156 -24.20 -3.62 15.11
CA GLY A 156 -23.60 -2.53 14.32
C GLY A 156 -23.10 -1.36 15.15
N ASN A 157 -23.18 -1.41 16.49
CA ASN A 157 -22.66 -0.34 17.36
C ASN A 157 -21.14 -0.42 17.47
N TYR A 158 -20.48 0.76 17.44
CA TYR A 158 -19.03 0.81 17.60
C TYR A 158 -18.62 0.69 19.09
N VAL A 159 -17.88 -0.36 19.40
CA VAL A 159 -17.28 -0.62 20.69
C VAL A 159 -15.83 -0.14 20.67
N LYS A 160 -15.48 0.79 21.56
CA LYS A 160 -14.14 1.39 21.62
C LYS A 160 -13.10 0.39 22.13
N GLY A 161 -11.96 0.34 21.42
CA GLY A 161 -10.75 -0.36 21.87
C GLY A 161 -9.76 0.56 22.59
N ILE A 162 -8.63 0.00 23.00
CA ILE A 162 -7.54 0.74 23.67
C ILE A 162 -7.02 1.87 22.77
N GLU A 163 -6.81 1.62 21.49
CA GLU A 163 -6.27 2.61 20.54
C GLU A 163 -7.19 3.84 20.35
N ASP A 164 -8.49 3.72 20.64
CA ASP A 164 -9.43 4.85 20.56
C ASP A 164 -9.21 5.88 21.67
N TYR A 165 -8.59 5.48 22.76
CA TYR A 165 -8.28 6.34 23.90
C TYR A 165 -6.89 6.96 23.84
N ILE A 166 -6.03 6.54 22.88
CA ILE A 166 -4.68 7.09 22.74
C ILE A 166 -4.77 8.53 22.22
N PRO A 167 -4.17 9.50 22.92
CA PRO A 167 -4.11 10.87 22.47
C PRO A 167 -3.38 10.98 21.12
N LYS A 168 -3.83 11.88 20.24
CA LYS A 168 -3.16 12.12 18.94
C LYS A 168 -1.68 12.48 19.08
N ILE A 169 -1.31 13.15 20.18
CA ILE A 169 0.07 13.57 20.48
C ILE A 169 1.02 12.39 20.68
N GLN A 170 0.53 11.20 21.08
CA GLN A 170 1.36 10.01 21.26
C GLN A 170 2.11 9.63 19.97
N TYR A 171 1.47 9.77 18.84
CA TYR A 171 2.08 9.50 17.52
C TYR A 171 2.85 10.69 16.93
N LYS A 172 2.92 11.82 17.65
CA LYS A 172 3.74 12.99 17.28
C LYS A 172 5.10 13.02 18.02
N THR A 173 5.35 12.05 18.90
CA THR A 173 6.59 11.98 19.70
C THR A 173 7.80 11.62 18.83
N GLU A 174 8.99 12.04 19.25
CA GLU A 174 10.22 11.66 18.55
C GLU A 174 10.46 10.15 18.63
N GLU A 175 10.14 9.49 19.75
CA GLU A 175 10.24 8.03 19.88
C GLU A 175 9.47 7.28 18.79
N HIS A 176 8.24 7.73 18.48
CA HIS A 176 7.45 7.13 17.40
C HIS A 176 8.14 7.33 16.05
N LYS A 177 8.57 8.56 15.76
CA LYS A 177 9.21 8.90 14.49
C LYS A 177 10.53 8.18 14.30
N ASP A 178 11.32 8.03 15.37
CA ASP A 178 12.58 7.27 15.35
C ASP A 178 12.34 5.83 14.90
N LYS A 179 11.35 5.15 15.49
CA LYS A 179 11.01 3.78 15.13
C LYS A 179 10.48 3.64 13.71
N VAL A 180 9.71 4.61 13.23
CA VAL A 180 9.24 4.64 11.82
C VAL A 180 10.42 4.80 10.87
N VAL A 181 11.31 5.75 11.11
CA VAL A 181 12.47 5.99 10.25
C VAL A 181 13.46 4.82 10.30
N GLU A 182 13.67 4.22 11.47
CA GLU A 182 14.51 3.02 11.60
C GLU A 182 13.94 1.84 10.81
N ASP A 183 12.62 1.63 10.87
CA ASP A 183 11.98 0.58 10.06
C ASP A 183 12.15 0.81 8.56
N ILE A 184 12.01 2.06 8.09
CA ILE A 184 12.27 2.42 6.70
C ILE A 184 13.74 2.12 6.35
N LYS A 185 14.68 2.56 7.18
CA LYS A 185 16.12 2.43 6.99
C LYS A 185 16.56 0.97 6.87
N VAL A 186 16.12 0.12 7.81
CA VAL A 186 16.49 -1.30 7.83
C VAL A 186 15.95 -2.04 6.61
N ASN A 187 14.74 -1.72 6.16
CA ASN A 187 14.07 -2.47 5.10
C ASN A 187 14.24 -1.85 3.71
N TRP A 188 14.67 -0.61 3.59
CA TRP A 188 14.67 0.14 2.32
C TRP A 188 15.39 -0.59 1.19
N LYS A 189 16.61 -1.08 1.45
CA LYS A 189 17.44 -1.74 0.41
C LYS A 189 16.73 -2.95 -0.20
N CYS A 190 16.09 -3.75 0.64
CA CYS A 190 15.34 -4.93 0.23
C CYS A 190 14.06 -4.52 -0.51
N LEU A 191 13.22 -3.68 0.11
CA LEU A 191 11.93 -3.29 -0.42
C LEU A 191 12.02 -2.47 -1.71
N SER A 192 13.05 -1.64 -1.86
CA SER A 192 13.30 -0.90 -3.11
C SER A 192 13.98 -1.76 -4.18
N HIS A 193 14.31 -3.03 -3.89
CA HIS A 193 15.08 -3.89 -4.79
C HIS A 193 16.36 -3.19 -5.29
N ASN A 194 17.19 -2.75 -4.32
CA ASN A 194 18.42 -1.97 -4.58
C ASN A 194 18.17 -0.68 -5.38
N LYS A 195 17.20 0.13 -4.97
CA LYS A 195 16.80 1.40 -5.60
C LYS A 195 16.13 1.28 -6.98
N LYS A 196 15.70 0.09 -7.38
CA LYS A 196 14.93 -0.09 -8.61
C LYS A 196 13.53 0.47 -8.50
N PHE A 197 12.91 0.36 -7.33
CA PHE A 197 11.54 0.78 -7.05
C PHE A 197 11.48 1.94 -6.07
N HIS A 198 10.41 2.73 -6.19
CA HIS A 198 10.12 3.87 -5.33
C HIS A 198 9.21 3.48 -4.16
N GLY A 199 9.29 4.28 -3.09
CA GLY A 199 8.36 4.26 -1.98
C GLY A 199 7.47 5.51 -1.94
N ILE A 200 6.27 5.37 -1.39
CA ILE A 200 5.43 6.48 -0.97
C ILE A 200 5.26 6.38 0.55
N PHE A 201 5.45 7.50 1.25
CA PHE A 201 5.25 7.59 2.70
C PHE A 201 4.14 8.59 3.02
N ALA A 202 3.00 8.09 3.46
CA ALA A 202 1.85 8.91 3.80
C ALA A 202 1.82 9.24 5.30
N THR A 203 1.72 10.54 5.62
CA THR A 203 1.67 11.09 6.97
C THR A 203 0.32 11.72 7.28
N SER A 204 0.04 11.98 8.56
CA SER A 204 -1.25 12.50 9.00
C SER A 204 -1.41 14.01 8.84
N SER A 205 -0.32 14.76 8.78
CA SER A 205 -0.35 16.23 8.64
C SER A 205 0.88 16.76 7.90
N ILE A 206 0.78 18.01 7.43
CA ILE A 206 1.89 18.71 6.76
C ILE A 206 3.07 18.88 7.72
N ALA A 207 2.83 19.25 8.97
CA ALA A 207 3.87 19.41 9.97
C ALA A 207 4.64 18.10 10.20
N GLU A 208 3.95 16.96 10.31
CA GLU A 208 4.59 15.65 10.42
C GLU A 208 5.37 15.28 9.15
N ALA A 209 4.84 15.59 7.96
CA ALA A 209 5.54 15.35 6.71
C ALA A 209 6.88 16.08 6.63
N ILE A 210 6.92 17.36 7.02
CA ILE A 210 8.14 18.18 7.06
C ILE A 210 9.12 17.63 8.12
N GLN A 211 8.63 17.24 9.30
CA GLN A 211 9.48 16.66 10.35
C GLN A 211 10.11 15.33 9.90
N TYR A 212 9.34 14.44 9.27
CA TYR A 212 9.85 13.19 8.70
C TYR A 212 10.83 13.45 7.55
N TYR A 213 10.57 14.44 6.69
CA TYR A 213 11.49 14.84 5.64
C TYR A 213 12.86 15.23 6.19
N ARG A 214 12.89 16.14 7.17
CA ARG A 214 14.12 16.57 7.82
C ARG A 214 14.85 15.43 8.53
N LYS A 215 14.10 14.56 9.20
CA LYS A 215 14.65 13.39 9.92
C LYS A 215 15.26 12.38 8.96
N ILE A 216 14.56 12.01 7.89
CA ILE A 216 15.05 11.08 6.88
C ILE A 216 16.27 11.67 6.16
N LYS A 217 16.24 12.94 5.80
CA LYS A 217 17.40 13.63 5.19
C LYS A 217 18.64 13.57 6.08
N LYS A 218 18.47 13.69 7.40
CA LYS A 218 19.56 13.62 8.39
C LYS A 218 20.08 12.20 8.60
N GLU A 219 19.18 11.22 8.73
CA GLU A 219 19.54 9.85 9.12
C GLU A 219 19.85 8.92 7.94
N MET A 220 19.36 9.27 6.75
CA MET A 220 19.52 8.53 5.51
C MET A 220 19.91 9.47 4.36
N PRO A 221 21.07 10.16 4.41
CA PRO A 221 21.45 11.20 3.44
C PRO A 221 21.58 10.67 2.00
N GLU A 222 21.82 9.37 1.84
CA GLU A 222 21.89 8.68 0.55
C GLU A 222 20.51 8.41 -0.05
N LEU A 223 19.42 8.53 0.73
CA LEU A 223 18.04 8.34 0.27
C LEU A 223 17.51 9.64 -0.34
N LYS A 224 17.21 9.61 -1.62
CA LYS A 224 16.65 10.75 -2.32
C LYS A 224 15.18 10.88 -2.03
N CYS A 225 14.84 11.65 -1.01
CA CYS A 225 13.45 11.92 -0.65
C CYS A 225 13.04 13.35 -1.00
N THR A 226 11.75 13.55 -1.19
CA THR A 226 11.10 14.87 -1.24
C THR A 226 9.71 14.76 -0.61
N CYS A 227 9.07 15.90 -0.40
CA CYS A 227 7.75 15.96 0.19
C CYS A 227 6.77 16.70 -0.73
N LEU A 228 5.54 16.22 -0.80
CA LEU A 228 4.48 16.82 -1.60
C LEU A 228 3.19 16.94 -0.81
N PHE A 229 2.69 18.15 -0.64
CA PHE A 229 1.40 18.45 -0.01
C PHE A 229 0.74 19.66 -0.69
N ASP A 230 -0.56 19.86 -0.46
CA ASP A 230 -1.27 21.00 -1.00
C ASP A 230 -1.00 22.24 -0.13
N PRO A 231 -0.40 23.30 -0.68
CA PRO A 231 -0.11 24.52 0.07
C PRO A 231 -1.37 25.27 0.52
N ASN A 232 -2.52 25.02 -0.12
CA ASN A 232 -3.78 25.70 0.18
C ASN A 232 -4.61 25.02 1.30
N ILE A 233 -4.22 23.81 1.70
CA ILE A 233 -4.89 23.11 2.80
C ILE A 233 -4.34 23.61 4.12
N ASP A 234 -5.21 24.16 4.95
CA ASP A 234 -4.89 24.58 6.30
C ASP A 234 -5.04 23.38 7.26
N ASN A 235 -3.94 22.89 7.78
CA ASN A 235 -3.91 21.73 8.70
C ASN A 235 -3.78 22.17 10.17
N ASN A 236 -4.17 23.38 10.55
CA ASN A 236 -4.24 23.90 11.93
C ASN A 236 -2.97 23.84 12.79
N ASP A 237 -1.82 23.41 12.24
CA ASP A 237 -0.57 23.21 13.01
C ASP A 237 0.52 24.28 12.69
N GLY A 238 0.12 25.53 12.40
CA GLY A 238 1.03 26.69 12.26
C GLY A 238 1.41 27.03 10.81
N VAL A 239 0.85 28.13 10.31
CA VAL A 239 0.98 28.61 8.91
C VAL A 239 2.44 28.89 8.54
N LEU A 240 3.22 29.55 9.41
CA LEU A 240 4.63 29.91 9.19
C LEU A 240 5.53 28.68 8.95
N PHE A 241 5.36 27.63 9.74
CA PHE A 241 6.13 26.39 9.61
C PHE A 241 5.90 25.67 8.27
N LYS A 242 4.71 25.80 7.69
CA LYS A 242 4.31 25.19 6.43
C LYS A 242 4.98 25.86 5.23
N GLU A 243 4.99 27.19 5.18
CA GLU A 243 5.57 27.94 4.06
C GLU A 243 7.10 27.79 4.03
N ASP A 244 7.77 27.97 5.15
CA ASP A 244 9.22 27.77 5.28
C ASP A 244 9.62 26.32 4.92
N GLY A 245 8.84 25.33 5.38
CA GLY A 245 9.07 23.93 5.06
C GLY A 245 8.89 23.58 3.60
N LEU A 246 7.92 24.19 2.91
CA LEU A 246 7.70 23.98 1.48
C LEU A 246 8.82 24.62 0.66
N GLU A 247 9.27 25.82 1.04
CA GLU A 247 10.39 26.49 0.41
C GLU A 247 11.70 25.69 0.56
N GLU A 248 12.01 25.20 1.78
CA GLU A 248 13.13 24.30 2.04
C GLU A 248 13.11 23.08 1.12
N ILE A 249 11.96 22.39 1.02
CA ILE A 249 11.80 21.18 0.21
C ILE A 249 12.03 21.48 -1.29
N ILE A 250 11.47 22.58 -1.78
CA ILE A 250 11.63 22.99 -3.18
C ILE A 250 13.06 23.38 -3.49
N LEU A 251 13.74 24.12 -2.60
CA LEU A 251 15.15 24.49 -2.75
C LEU A 251 16.06 23.26 -2.79
N ASP A 252 15.87 22.33 -1.87
CA ASP A 252 16.63 21.06 -1.85
C ASP A 252 16.40 20.23 -3.12
N TYR A 253 15.17 20.24 -3.62
CA TYR A 253 14.83 19.55 -4.86
C TYR A 253 15.50 20.20 -6.06
N ASN A 254 15.46 21.54 -6.15
CA ASN A 254 16.11 22.32 -7.20
C ASN A 254 17.62 22.10 -7.23
N GLU A 255 18.27 22.14 -6.06
CA GLU A 255 19.71 21.88 -5.94
C GLU A 255 20.07 20.47 -6.44
N ARG A 256 19.31 19.47 -5.99
CA ARG A 256 19.56 18.05 -6.33
C ARG A 256 19.37 17.74 -7.81
N TYR A 257 18.31 18.30 -8.41
CA TYR A 257 17.91 17.95 -9.76
C TYR A 257 18.16 19.05 -10.80
N GLN A 258 18.80 20.15 -10.38
CA GLN A 258 19.11 21.32 -11.21
C GLN A 258 17.86 21.86 -11.91
N THR A 259 16.82 22.09 -11.11
CA THR A 259 15.55 22.68 -11.52
C THR A 259 15.36 24.06 -10.88
N GLU A 260 14.33 24.81 -11.29
CA GLU A 260 14.09 26.18 -10.82
C GLU A 260 12.63 26.37 -10.35
N PHE A 261 12.08 25.38 -9.66
CA PHE A 261 10.72 25.49 -9.13
C PHE A 261 10.66 26.52 -7.98
N LYS A 262 9.47 27.14 -7.85
CA LYS A 262 9.12 28.07 -6.77
C LYS A 262 7.79 27.65 -6.17
N VAL A 263 7.44 28.18 -5.00
CA VAL A 263 6.13 27.97 -4.39
C VAL A 263 5.00 28.35 -5.35
N SER A 264 5.17 29.44 -6.10
CA SER A 264 4.19 29.87 -7.14
C SER A 264 4.06 28.90 -8.33
N THR A 265 5.07 28.05 -8.57
CA THR A 265 5.06 27.02 -9.63
C THR A 265 4.84 25.61 -9.07
N HIS A 266 4.24 25.49 -7.91
CA HIS A 266 3.99 24.20 -7.23
C HIS A 266 3.29 23.15 -8.11
N ALA A 267 2.41 23.57 -9.01
CA ALA A 267 1.76 22.64 -9.95
C ALA A 267 2.79 21.97 -10.90
N SER A 268 3.77 22.71 -11.38
CA SER A 268 4.86 22.19 -12.22
C SER A 268 5.81 21.30 -11.42
N PHE A 269 6.13 21.66 -10.19
CA PHE A 269 6.89 20.83 -9.25
C PHE A 269 6.19 19.48 -9.01
N LYS A 270 4.90 19.49 -8.73
CA LYS A 270 4.09 18.26 -8.58
C LYS A 270 4.11 17.40 -9.85
N LYS A 271 3.99 18.03 -11.02
CA LYS A 271 4.04 17.33 -12.31
C LYS A 271 5.39 16.67 -12.53
N ASP A 272 6.50 17.36 -12.23
CA ASP A 272 7.85 16.82 -12.38
C ASP A 272 8.05 15.58 -11.48
N ILE A 273 7.69 15.66 -10.20
CA ILE A 273 7.71 14.52 -9.27
C ILE A 273 6.93 13.33 -9.84
N ALA A 274 5.71 13.57 -10.32
CA ALA A 274 4.86 12.52 -10.86
C ALA A 274 5.47 11.85 -12.09
N LEU A 275 6.04 12.61 -13.02
CA LEU A 275 6.70 12.10 -14.22
C LEU A 275 7.96 11.30 -13.87
N ARG A 276 8.75 11.78 -12.91
CA ARG A 276 9.98 11.14 -12.41
C ARG A 276 9.68 9.80 -11.77
N MET A 277 8.71 9.75 -10.86
CA MET A 277 8.29 8.50 -10.19
C MET A 277 7.57 7.52 -11.14
N ALA A 278 6.96 8.00 -12.22
CA ALA A 278 6.30 7.15 -13.19
C ALA A 278 7.22 6.72 -14.36
N HIS A 279 8.46 7.20 -14.41
CA HIS A 279 9.40 7.03 -15.53
C HIS A 279 8.76 7.39 -16.87
N LYS A 280 8.14 8.57 -16.94
CA LYS A 280 7.45 9.08 -18.13
C LYS A 280 8.17 10.29 -18.73
N GLU A 281 7.87 10.60 -19.97
CA GLU A 281 8.40 11.74 -20.73
C GLU A 281 9.94 11.81 -20.67
N ALA A 282 10.53 12.88 -20.11
CA ALA A 282 11.97 13.07 -19.96
C ALA A 282 12.64 11.99 -19.10
N TYR A 283 11.88 11.25 -18.29
CA TYR A 283 12.37 10.26 -17.33
C TYR A 283 12.21 8.80 -17.78
N LYS A 284 11.91 8.52 -19.05
CA LYS A 284 11.70 7.14 -19.56
C LYS A 284 12.87 6.18 -19.31
N LEU A 285 14.09 6.70 -19.19
CA LEU A 285 15.31 5.91 -18.96
C LEU A 285 16.01 6.30 -17.65
N ILE A 286 15.24 6.75 -16.67
CA ILE A 286 15.77 7.23 -15.38
C ILE A 286 16.50 6.13 -14.61
N GLU A 287 16.16 4.85 -14.83
CA GLU A 287 16.86 3.71 -14.24
C GLU A 287 18.33 3.60 -14.67
N ARG A 288 18.72 4.28 -15.77
CA ARG A 288 20.11 4.40 -16.23
C ARG A 288 20.82 5.63 -15.65
N LYS A 289 20.10 6.50 -14.97
CA LYS A 289 20.57 7.75 -14.38
C LYS A 289 20.13 7.84 -12.92
N LEU A 290 20.70 6.96 -12.09
CA LEU A 290 20.30 6.80 -10.70
C LEU A 290 20.42 8.13 -9.90
N GLU A 291 21.27 9.04 -10.32
CA GLU A 291 21.38 10.37 -9.71
C GLU A 291 20.11 11.22 -9.89
N GLN A 292 19.34 10.99 -10.96
CA GLN A 292 18.10 11.70 -11.23
C GLN A 292 16.86 11.02 -10.63
N GLN A 293 17.01 9.82 -10.08
CA GLN A 293 15.92 9.06 -9.51
C GLN A 293 15.48 9.64 -8.17
N LEU A 294 14.18 9.65 -7.91
CA LEU A 294 13.60 9.95 -6.61
C LEU A 294 13.29 8.62 -5.91
N ASP A 295 13.82 8.40 -4.73
CA ASP A 295 13.66 7.12 -4.01
C ASP A 295 12.35 7.08 -3.22
N LEU A 296 12.08 8.08 -2.38
CA LEU A 296 10.95 8.14 -1.47
C LEU A 296 10.18 9.46 -1.60
N LEU A 297 8.87 9.36 -1.80
CA LEU A 297 7.98 10.52 -1.80
C LEU A 297 7.15 10.55 -0.51
N ILE A 298 7.31 11.60 0.29
CA ILE A 298 6.52 11.84 1.51
C ILE A 298 5.30 12.67 1.12
N VAL A 299 4.11 12.22 1.54
CA VAL A 299 2.84 12.87 1.18
C VAL A 299 1.90 12.98 2.38
N VAL A 300 0.92 13.88 2.29
CA VAL A 300 -0.20 13.90 3.25
C VAL A 300 -1.41 13.18 2.64
N ASP A 301 -1.96 13.68 1.54
CA ASP A 301 -3.09 13.08 0.81
C ASP A 301 -2.83 12.96 -0.69
N GLN A 302 -1.91 13.77 -1.21
CA GLN A 302 -1.62 13.82 -2.64
C GLN A 302 -0.98 12.50 -3.11
N MET A 303 -1.26 12.13 -4.35
CA MET A 303 -0.75 10.92 -5.01
C MET A 303 -1.16 9.58 -4.37
N LEU A 304 -1.91 9.57 -3.27
CA LEU A 304 -2.57 8.35 -2.77
C LEU A 304 -3.76 7.97 -3.64
N THR A 305 -4.32 8.95 -4.37
CA THR A 305 -5.38 8.76 -5.36
C THR A 305 -4.98 9.40 -6.69
N GLY A 306 -5.38 8.80 -7.82
CA GLY A 306 -5.18 9.38 -9.15
C GLY A 306 -3.74 9.35 -9.69
N PHE A 307 -2.78 8.74 -8.99
CA PHE A 307 -1.41 8.54 -9.44
C PHE A 307 -1.19 7.10 -9.92
N ASP A 308 -0.56 6.92 -11.06
CA ASP A 308 -0.30 5.62 -11.64
C ASP A 308 1.16 5.44 -12.02
N SER A 309 1.81 4.46 -11.38
CA SER A 309 3.18 4.05 -11.65
C SER A 309 3.41 2.58 -11.32
N LYS A 310 3.99 1.84 -12.24
CA LYS A 310 4.45 0.47 -11.99
C LYS A 310 5.71 0.42 -11.11
N TRP A 311 6.40 1.53 -10.98
CA TRP A 311 7.67 1.63 -10.25
C TRP A 311 7.51 1.89 -8.75
N VAL A 312 6.30 2.18 -8.28
CA VAL A 312 6.01 2.26 -6.84
C VAL A 312 5.74 0.87 -6.31
N ASN A 313 6.59 0.41 -5.37
CA ASN A 313 6.51 -0.92 -4.76
C ASN A 313 6.04 -0.90 -3.32
N THR A 314 6.40 0.12 -2.56
CA THR A 314 6.16 0.17 -1.11
C THR A 314 5.37 1.41 -0.72
N LEU A 315 4.36 1.19 0.11
CA LEU A 315 3.59 2.24 0.77
C LEU A 315 3.81 2.15 2.29
N TYR A 316 4.35 3.22 2.86
CA TYR A 316 4.48 3.41 4.30
C TYR A 316 3.35 4.30 4.79
N LEU A 317 2.64 3.91 5.84
CA LEU A 317 1.47 4.62 6.36
C LEU A 317 1.66 5.00 7.83
N ASP A 318 2.00 6.24 8.10
CA ASP A 318 1.84 6.84 9.43
C ASP A 318 0.55 7.69 9.47
N LYS A 319 -0.52 7.07 8.96
CA LYS A 319 -1.83 7.67 8.81
C LYS A 319 -2.90 6.60 8.94
N LYS A 320 -4.00 6.92 9.63
CA LYS A 320 -5.18 6.06 9.67
C LYS A 320 -5.97 6.24 8.38
N LEU A 321 -6.28 5.14 7.71
CA LEU A 321 -7.16 5.08 6.54
C LEU A 321 -8.38 4.21 6.81
N GLU A 322 -9.45 4.41 6.06
CA GLU A 322 -10.70 3.66 6.18
C GLU A 322 -11.28 3.38 4.79
N TYR A 323 -11.96 2.26 4.64
CA TYR A 323 -12.76 1.85 3.47
C TYR A 323 -12.06 2.05 2.12
N GLU A 324 -12.67 2.82 1.22
CA GLU A 324 -12.18 3.09 -0.13
C GLU A 324 -10.78 3.69 -0.15
N ASN A 325 -10.41 4.51 0.85
CA ASN A 325 -9.10 5.13 0.92
C ASN A 325 -7.98 4.10 1.10
N ILE A 326 -8.26 2.98 1.78
CA ILE A 326 -7.31 1.86 1.93
C ILE A 326 -7.05 1.24 0.56
N ILE A 327 -8.10 0.84 -0.14
CA ILE A 327 -7.97 0.17 -1.45
C ILE A 327 -7.29 1.09 -2.47
N GLN A 328 -7.65 2.37 -2.49
CA GLN A 328 -7.05 3.36 -3.39
C GLN A 328 -5.56 3.59 -3.10
N ALA A 329 -5.18 3.72 -1.83
CA ALA A 329 -3.78 3.88 -1.43
C ALA A 329 -2.96 2.61 -1.73
N PHE A 330 -3.48 1.43 -1.39
CA PHE A 330 -2.81 0.14 -1.66
C PHE A 330 -2.60 -0.07 -3.16
N SER A 331 -3.58 0.30 -3.98
CA SER A 331 -3.52 0.19 -5.44
C SER A 331 -2.43 1.03 -6.09
N ARG A 332 -1.72 1.89 -5.33
CA ARG A 332 -0.50 2.57 -5.82
C ARG A 332 0.66 1.59 -5.98
N THR A 333 0.66 0.47 -5.25
CA THR A 333 1.77 -0.48 -5.21
C THR A 333 1.53 -1.74 -6.04
N ASN A 334 0.33 -1.98 -6.57
CA ASN A 334 -0.06 -3.27 -7.15
C ASN A 334 0.07 -3.37 -8.68
N ARG A 335 0.72 -2.42 -9.34
CA ARG A 335 0.96 -2.49 -10.79
C ARG A 335 2.05 -3.48 -11.13
N LEU A 336 1.84 -4.28 -12.17
CA LEU A 336 2.82 -5.24 -12.69
C LEU A 336 4.09 -4.52 -13.16
N ALA A 337 5.26 -5.03 -12.74
CA ALA A 337 6.57 -4.48 -13.13
C ALA A 337 7.62 -5.57 -13.37
N GLY A 338 7.19 -6.78 -13.69
CA GLY A 338 8.06 -7.93 -13.92
C GLY A 338 8.37 -8.74 -12.65
N PRO A 339 9.22 -9.76 -12.76
CA PRO A 339 9.45 -10.74 -11.68
C PRO A 339 10.05 -10.14 -10.41
N ASP A 340 10.78 -9.03 -10.50
CA ASP A 340 11.39 -8.35 -9.35
C ASP A 340 10.35 -7.64 -8.45
N LYS A 341 9.08 -7.58 -8.87
CA LYS A 341 7.97 -7.04 -8.11
C LYS A 341 6.84 -8.07 -8.03
N PRO A 342 6.94 -9.06 -7.14
CA PRO A 342 5.93 -10.11 -7.01
C PRO A 342 4.64 -9.62 -6.31
N PHE A 343 4.69 -8.54 -5.54
CA PHE A 343 3.54 -7.94 -4.83
C PHE A 343 3.81 -6.48 -4.48
N GLY A 344 2.78 -5.77 -4.03
CA GLY A 344 2.90 -4.47 -3.38
C GLY A 344 3.09 -4.62 -1.87
N THR A 345 4.02 -3.88 -1.29
CA THR A 345 4.30 -3.91 0.16
C THR A 345 3.64 -2.74 0.87
N ILE A 346 2.95 -3.01 1.96
CA ILE A 346 2.26 -2.01 2.79
C ILE A 346 2.78 -2.12 4.22
N ARG A 347 3.33 -1.04 4.77
CA ARG A 347 3.79 -0.97 6.17
C ARG A 347 3.04 0.14 6.90
N TYR A 348 2.40 -0.18 8.03
CA TYR A 348 1.58 0.80 8.77
C TYR A 348 1.96 0.85 10.24
N TYR A 349 2.01 2.08 10.76
CA TYR A 349 2.59 2.41 12.06
C TYR A 349 1.58 3.00 13.06
N ARG A 350 0.65 3.83 12.55
CA ARG A 350 -0.28 4.59 13.40
C ARG A 350 -1.52 3.77 13.70
N LYS A 351 -1.83 3.59 14.98
CA LYS A 351 -2.94 2.77 15.47
C LYS A 351 -2.99 1.42 14.75
N PRO A 352 -1.90 0.61 14.87
CA PRO A 352 -1.69 -0.53 14.00
C PRO A 352 -2.78 -1.61 14.12
N HIS A 353 -3.39 -1.79 15.29
CA HIS A 353 -4.50 -2.73 15.45
C HIS A 353 -5.80 -2.20 14.82
N THR A 354 -6.10 -0.91 14.99
CA THR A 354 -7.24 -0.26 14.33
C THR A 354 -7.06 -0.27 12.81
N MET A 355 -5.83 -0.03 12.33
CA MET A 355 -5.54 -0.07 10.90
C MET A 355 -5.71 -1.47 10.34
N GLU A 356 -5.26 -2.53 11.05
CA GLU A 356 -5.50 -3.92 10.67
C GLU A 356 -6.99 -4.25 10.58
N TYR A 357 -7.78 -3.81 11.58
CA TYR A 357 -9.23 -3.97 11.55
C TYR A 357 -9.84 -3.25 10.33
N ASN A 358 -9.44 -2.01 10.05
CA ASN A 358 -9.93 -1.25 8.92
C ASN A 358 -9.54 -1.89 7.57
N ILE A 359 -8.33 -2.44 7.46
CA ILE A 359 -7.89 -3.19 6.28
C ILE A 359 -8.80 -4.38 6.04
N ASN A 360 -9.07 -5.20 7.08
CA ASN A 360 -9.93 -6.37 6.97
C ASN A 360 -11.36 -6.00 6.56
N GLU A 361 -11.91 -4.92 7.11
CA GLU A 361 -13.25 -4.44 6.74
C GLU A 361 -13.29 -3.90 5.29
N ALA A 362 -12.26 -3.15 4.87
CA ALA A 362 -12.15 -2.69 3.49
C ALA A 362 -12.02 -3.85 2.50
N VAL A 363 -11.21 -4.84 2.85
CA VAL A 363 -11.03 -6.06 2.04
C VAL A 363 -12.34 -6.82 1.90
N LYS A 364 -13.09 -7.07 2.98
CA LYS A 364 -14.40 -7.70 2.91
C LYS A 364 -15.37 -6.93 2.00
N LEU A 365 -15.34 -5.60 2.07
CA LEU A 365 -16.25 -4.75 1.31
C LEU A 365 -15.96 -4.73 -0.19
N TYR A 366 -14.68 -4.78 -0.60
CA TYR A 366 -14.23 -4.55 -1.98
C TYR A 366 -13.63 -5.76 -2.69
N SER A 367 -13.51 -6.92 -2.01
CA SER A 367 -13.02 -8.15 -2.63
C SER A 367 -14.13 -9.07 -3.14
N GLY A 368 -15.38 -8.65 -3.03
CA GLY A 368 -16.50 -9.58 -3.21
C GLY A 368 -16.49 -10.64 -2.09
N ASP A 369 -16.87 -11.87 -2.42
CA ASP A 369 -16.91 -12.99 -1.44
C ASP A 369 -15.52 -13.64 -1.17
N LYS A 370 -14.40 -12.99 -1.57
CA LYS A 370 -13.06 -13.59 -1.55
C LYS A 370 -11.98 -12.73 -0.88
N PRO A 371 -12.14 -12.38 0.41
CA PRO A 371 -11.23 -11.44 1.09
C PRO A 371 -9.79 -11.95 1.21
N LEU A 372 -9.56 -13.26 1.27
CA LEU A 372 -8.21 -13.84 1.41
C LEU A 372 -7.36 -13.74 0.12
N GLU A 373 -7.96 -13.55 -1.04
CA GLU A 373 -7.24 -13.49 -2.32
C GLU A 373 -6.48 -12.16 -2.54
N LEU A 374 -6.69 -11.13 -1.70
CA LEU A 374 -5.96 -9.86 -1.80
C LEU A 374 -4.55 -9.93 -1.24
N PHE A 375 -4.33 -10.81 -0.26
CA PHE A 375 -3.05 -10.89 0.43
C PHE A 375 -2.19 -12.03 -0.10
N VAL A 376 -0.90 -11.73 -0.28
CA VAL A 376 0.05 -12.75 -0.71
C VAL A 376 0.45 -13.66 0.47
N PRO A 377 0.84 -14.91 0.17
CA PRO A 377 1.37 -15.81 1.19
C PRO A 377 2.61 -15.24 1.88
N LYS A 378 2.73 -15.48 3.18
CA LYS A 378 3.85 -15.02 4.01
C LYS A 378 5.10 -15.92 3.85
N LEU A 379 6.24 -15.46 4.35
CA LEU A 379 7.56 -16.09 4.24
C LEU A 379 7.54 -17.60 4.58
N LYS A 380 6.87 -18.00 5.65
CA LYS A 380 6.75 -19.41 6.04
C LYS A 380 6.21 -20.27 4.90
N TYR A 381 5.06 -19.88 4.34
CA TYR A 381 4.43 -20.58 3.23
C TYR A 381 5.35 -20.62 2.00
N ASN A 382 5.98 -19.48 1.68
CA ASN A 382 6.87 -19.40 0.53
C ASN A 382 8.07 -20.35 0.67
N ILE A 383 8.68 -20.45 1.86
CA ILE A 383 9.78 -21.41 2.13
C ILE A 383 9.27 -22.86 1.99
N GLN A 384 8.09 -23.18 2.51
CA GLN A 384 7.51 -24.52 2.37
C GLN A 384 7.27 -24.88 0.91
N LYS A 385 6.77 -23.94 0.09
CA LYS A 385 6.57 -24.14 -1.36
C LYS A 385 7.90 -24.31 -2.10
N ILE A 386 8.91 -23.49 -1.77
CA ILE A 386 10.27 -23.63 -2.30
C ILE A 386 10.80 -25.03 -2.04
N ASN A 387 10.66 -25.56 -0.83
CA ASN A 387 11.09 -26.89 -0.46
C ASN A 387 10.34 -27.98 -1.24
N THR A 388 9.02 -27.85 -1.39
CA THR A 388 8.20 -28.81 -2.15
C THR A 388 8.63 -28.85 -3.60
N ILE A 389 8.71 -27.69 -4.25
CA ILE A 389 9.08 -27.59 -5.67
C ILE A 389 10.53 -28.08 -5.91
N TYR A 390 11.43 -27.81 -4.97
CA TYR A 390 12.79 -28.34 -5.05
C TYR A 390 12.80 -29.88 -5.06
N LYS A 391 12.01 -30.52 -4.20
CA LYS A 391 11.87 -31.99 -4.19
C LYS A 391 11.28 -32.52 -5.50
N ASP A 392 10.27 -31.84 -6.05
CA ASP A 392 9.69 -32.22 -7.34
C ASP A 392 10.74 -32.12 -8.48
N ILE A 393 11.63 -31.11 -8.44
CA ILE A 393 12.75 -30.99 -9.38
C ILE A 393 13.77 -32.12 -9.14
N GLU A 394 14.11 -32.41 -7.89
CA GLU A 394 15.06 -33.49 -7.54
C GLU A 394 14.52 -34.84 -8.02
N GLU A 395 13.27 -35.16 -7.77
CA GLU A 395 12.59 -36.37 -8.27
C GLU A 395 12.60 -36.46 -9.80
N LEU A 396 12.33 -35.37 -10.50
CA LEU A 396 12.39 -35.32 -11.96
C LEU A 396 13.78 -35.70 -12.50
N PHE A 397 14.85 -35.18 -11.90
CA PHE A 397 16.21 -35.48 -12.33
C PHE A 397 16.64 -36.92 -11.93
N ILE A 398 16.15 -37.44 -10.82
CA ILE A 398 16.36 -38.82 -10.40
C ILE A 398 15.69 -39.78 -11.40
N HIS A 399 14.43 -39.48 -11.81
CA HIS A 399 13.74 -40.28 -12.83
C HIS A 399 14.46 -40.28 -14.19
N ALA A 400 15.10 -39.17 -14.54
CA ALA A 400 15.96 -39.08 -15.72
C ALA A 400 17.36 -39.72 -15.54
N GLU A 401 17.61 -40.42 -14.44
CA GLU A 401 18.91 -41.02 -14.07
C GLU A 401 20.06 -40.00 -14.02
N ILE A 402 19.78 -38.76 -13.63
CA ILE A 402 20.74 -37.65 -13.56
C ILE A 402 21.06 -37.35 -12.10
N THR A 403 22.31 -37.51 -11.69
CA THR A 403 22.77 -37.18 -10.35
C THR A 403 23.26 -35.73 -10.28
N SER A 404 22.98 -35.09 -9.11
CA SER A 404 23.48 -33.73 -8.79
C SER A 404 23.20 -32.67 -9.85
N PHE A 405 22.13 -32.83 -10.64
CA PHE A 405 21.76 -31.91 -11.72
C PHE A 405 22.87 -31.67 -12.74
N SER A 406 23.68 -32.69 -13.03
CA SER A 406 24.91 -32.58 -13.82
C SER A 406 24.70 -32.23 -15.30
N LYS A 407 23.54 -32.60 -15.86
CA LYS A 407 23.08 -32.24 -17.22
C LYS A 407 21.57 -32.03 -17.23
N LEU A 408 21.01 -31.55 -18.34
CA LEU A 408 19.55 -31.51 -18.56
C LEU A 408 19.04 -32.93 -18.92
N PRO A 409 17.75 -33.23 -18.60
CA PRO A 409 17.09 -34.43 -19.11
C PRO A 409 17.14 -34.50 -20.64
N ASP A 410 17.29 -35.70 -21.17
CA ASP A 410 17.32 -35.90 -22.62
C ASP A 410 15.94 -35.85 -23.25
N ASP A 411 14.87 -36.12 -22.48
CA ASP A 411 13.49 -36.04 -22.92
C ASP A 411 12.97 -34.60 -22.95
N ALA A 412 12.27 -34.22 -24.03
CA ALA A 412 11.74 -32.87 -24.20
C ALA A 412 10.59 -32.52 -23.23
N SER A 413 9.77 -33.52 -22.84
CA SER A 413 8.67 -33.34 -21.88
C SER A 413 9.22 -33.06 -20.48
N GLU A 414 10.26 -33.81 -20.06
CA GLU A 414 10.95 -33.61 -18.78
C GLU A 414 11.63 -32.25 -18.72
N ARG A 415 12.28 -31.82 -19.81
CA ARG A 415 12.80 -30.43 -19.91
C ARG A 415 11.73 -29.39 -19.75
N GLY A 416 10.57 -29.59 -20.42
CA GLY A 416 9.40 -28.70 -20.29
C GLY A 416 8.85 -28.66 -18.86
N GLN A 417 8.85 -29.80 -18.16
CA GLN A 417 8.43 -29.88 -16.77
C GLN A 417 9.44 -29.17 -15.84
N PHE A 418 10.74 -29.36 -16.07
CA PHE A 418 11.78 -28.64 -15.33
C PHE A 418 11.64 -27.12 -15.50
N VAL A 419 11.39 -26.61 -16.71
CA VAL A 419 11.15 -25.18 -16.94
C VAL A 419 9.99 -24.65 -16.10
N ARG A 420 8.86 -25.37 -16.05
CA ARG A 420 7.69 -24.97 -15.26
C ARG A 420 8.01 -24.94 -13.76
N LEU A 421 8.62 -26.01 -13.25
CA LEU A 421 9.00 -26.12 -11.84
C LEU A 421 10.03 -25.05 -11.44
N PHE A 422 11.04 -24.82 -12.27
CA PHE A 422 12.07 -23.82 -11.96
C PHE A 422 11.51 -22.39 -11.99
N ASN A 423 10.60 -22.07 -12.91
CA ASN A 423 9.90 -20.77 -12.91
C ASN A 423 9.04 -20.58 -11.66
N GLN A 424 8.35 -21.62 -11.19
CA GLN A 424 7.61 -21.59 -9.94
C GLN A 424 8.52 -21.40 -8.74
N LEU A 425 9.62 -22.17 -8.65
CA LEU A 425 10.65 -22.03 -7.62
C LEU A 425 11.15 -20.59 -7.52
N ASN A 426 11.47 -20.01 -8.67
CA ASN A 426 12.01 -18.66 -8.77
C ASN A 426 10.97 -17.61 -8.30
N SER A 427 9.70 -17.78 -8.67
CA SER A 427 8.62 -16.88 -8.24
C SER A 427 8.47 -16.86 -6.71
N TYR A 428 8.42 -18.03 -6.06
CA TYR A 428 8.35 -18.11 -4.60
C TYR A 428 9.63 -17.62 -3.93
N LEU A 429 10.79 -17.85 -4.53
CA LEU A 429 12.07 -17.39 -4.00
C LEU A 429 12.21 -15.87 -4.03
N GLU A 430 11.79 -15.21 -5.12
CA GLU A 430 11.77 -13.73 -5.19
C GLU A 430 10.81 -13.14 -4.15
N ALA A 431 9.61 -13.72 -4.00
CA ALA A 431 8.68 -13.32 -2.96
C ALA A 431 9.30 -13.49 -1.55
N ALA A 432 9.91 -14.65 -1.27
CA ALA A 432 10.56 -14.93 0.00
C ALA A 432 11.73 -13.98 0.29
N LYS A 433 12.54 -13.62 -0.70
CA LYS A 433 13.67 -12.67 -0.53
C LYS A 433 13.19 -11.29 -0.05
N ILE A 434 12.10 -10.78 -0.62
CA ILE A 434 11.52 -9.50 -0.19
C ILE A 434 10.97 -9.61 1.24
N GLN A 435 10.49 -10.77 1.63
CA GLN A 435 9.97 -11.06 2.97
C GLN A 435 11.05 -11.40 4.00
N GLY A 436 12.34 -11.36 3.62
CA GLY A 436 13.45 -11.56 4.54
C GLY A 436 14.15 -12.92 4.43
N PHE A 437 13.94 -13.67 3.33
CA PHE A 437 14.73 -14.87 3.05
C PHE A 437 16.18 -14.51 2.74
N ASP A 438 17.11 -15.18 3.41
CA ASP A 438 18.54 -15.05 3.22
C ASP A 438 19.18 -16.43 3.14
N TRP A 439 19.98 -16.66 2.11
CA TRP A 439 20.72 -17.92 1.90
C TRP A 439 21.70 -18.30 3.00
N SER A 440 22.09 -17.35 3.86
CA SER A 440 22.93 -17.62 5.02
C SER A 440 22.20 -18.34 6.15
N LYS A 441 20.85 -18.31 6.14
CA LYS A 441 19.99 -18.96 7.14
C LYS A 441 19.42 -20.25 6.58
N SER A 442 19.66 -21.37 7.25
CA SER A 442 19.08 -22.67 6.89
C SER A 442 17.79 -23.00 7.65
N ILE A 443 17.50 -22.29 8.76
CA ILE A 443 16.33 -22.50 9.62
C ILE A 443 15.68 -21.13 9.87
N TYR A 444 14.36 -21.10 9.78
CA TYR A 444 13.51 -19.93 10.04
C TYR A 444 12.50 -20.27 11.14
N GLU A 445 12.46 -19.44 12.20
CA GLU A 445 11.52 -19.56 13.31
C GLU A 445 10.32 -18.63 13.07
N PHE A 446 9.12 -19.15 13.29
CA PHE A 446 7.84 -18.42 13.20
C PHE A 446 7.07 -18.62 14.48
N GLU A 447 6.37 -17.57 14.95
CA GLU A 447 5.44 -17.67 16.07
C GLU A 447 4.02 -17.84 15.53
N GLU A 448 3.36 -18.95 15.88
CA GLU A 448 1.96 -19.24 15.54
C GLU A 448 1.24 -19.70 16.81
N GLU A 449 0.12 -19.05 17.13
CA GLU A 449 -0.76 -19.42 18.27
C GLU A 449 -0.02 -19.62 19.60
N ASN A 450 1.07 -18.84 19.84
CA ASN A 450 2.00 -18.95 20.96
C ASN A 450 2.97 -20.16 20.91
N GLU A 451 3.06 -20.86 19.79
CA GLU A 451 4.06 -21.89 19.55
C GLU A 451 5.13 -21.42 18.57
N LYS A 452 6.37 -21.87 18.78
CA LYS A 452 7.47 -21.65 17.84
C LYS A 452 7.48 -22.78 16.82
N VAL A 453 7.33 -22.41 15.54
CA VAL A 453 7.40 -23.34 14.41
C VAL A 453 8.67 -23.08 13.62
N GLU A 454 9.51 -24.09 13.46
CA GLU A 454 10.72 -24.03 12.65
C GLU A 454 10.48 -24.57 11.24
N VAL A 455 10.98 -23.86 10.23
CA VAL A 455 10.99 -24.31 8.84
C VAL A 455 12.42 -24.30 8.34
N LYS A 456 12.92 -25.51 7.97
CA LYS A 456 14.25 -25.70 7.39
C LYS A 456 14.20 -25.53 5.87
N VAL A 457 15.19 -24.88 5.29
CA VAL A 457 15.41 -24.82 3.83
C VAL A 457 16.13 -26.08 3.39
N CYS A 458 15.56 -26.80 2.39
CA CYS A 458 16.04 -28.11 2.00
C CYS A 458 17.28 -28.10 1.09
N PHE A 459 17.66 -26.96 0.52
CA PHE A 459 18.82 -26.82 -0.38
C PHE A 459 19.53 -25.48 -0.18
N ASP A 460 20.72 -25.35 -0.66
CA ASP A 460 21.56 -24.18 -0.50
C ASP A 460 21.66 -23.33 -1.80
N LYS A 461 22.34 -22.18 -1.69
CA LYS A 461 22.58 -21.28 -2.82
C LYS A 461 23.38 -21.95 -3.95
N LYS A 462 24.26 -22.90 -3.63
CA LYS A 462 25.09 -23.59 -4.65
C LYS A 462 24.20 -24.44 -5.54
N ILE A 463 23.31 -25.22 -4.94
CA ILE A 463 22.32 -26.03 -5.68
C ILE A 463 21.42 -25.14 -6.53
N TYR A 464 20.93 -24.04 -5.98
CA TYR A 464 20.14 -23.09 -6.76
C TYR A 464 20.89 -22.55 -7.99
N LEU A 465 22.17 -22.23 -7.87
CA LEU A 465 22.98 -21.74 -8.98
C LEU A 465 23.19 -22.82 -10.06
N VAL A 466 23.30 -24.08 -9.69
CA VAL A 466 23.36 -25.20 -10.64
C VAL A 466 22.07 -25.32 -11.40
N LEU A 467 20.92 -25.30 -10.72
CA LEU A 467 19.60 -25.32 -11.37
C LEU A 467 19.38 -24.11 -12.30
N LEU A 468 19.81 -22.92 -11.87
CA LEU A 468 19.76 -21.72 -12.71
C LEU A 468 20.62 -21.84 -13.98
N GLN A 469 21.78 -22.48 -13.88
CA GLN A 469 22.62 -22.76 -15.02
C GLN A 469 21.93 -23.73 -16.00
N ARG A 470 21.35 -24.83 -15.49
CA ARG A 470 20.55 -25.77 -16.32
C ARG A 470 19.40 -25.06 -17.03
N TYR A 471 18.69 -24.18 -16.32
CA TYR A 471 17.61 -23.38 -16.91
C TYR A 471 18.10 -22.46 -18.04
N LYS A 472 19.25 -21.80 -17.87
CA LYS A 472 19.86 -20.94 -18.90
C LYS A 472 20.32 -21.69 -20.15
N GLU A 473 20.71 -22.95 -20.01
CA GLU A 473 21.09 -23.81 -21.15
C GLU A 473 19.90 -24.03 -22.10
N LEU A 474 18.68 -24.14 -21.57
CA LEU A 474 17.45 -24.26 -22.38
C LEU A 474 17.14 -23.00 -23.19
N SER A 475 17.39 -21.82 -22.64
CA SER A 475 17.14 -20.55 -23.33
C SER A 475 18.18 -20.26 -24.42
N ARG A 476 19.37 -20.85 -24.38
CA ARG A 476 20.39 -20.71 -25.41
C ARG A 476 20.27 -21.74 -26.55
N GLY A 477 19.63 -22.88 -26.30
CA GLY A 477 19.38 -23.92 -27.31
C GLY A 477 18.20 -23.67 -28.24
N GLY A 478 17.35 -22.67 -27.98
CA GLY A 478 16.20 -22.31 -28.79
C GLY A 478 16.47 -21.29 -29.93
N GLY A 479 17.71 -20.93 -30.17
CA GLY A 479 18.11 -19.87 -31.11
C GLY A 479 18.67 -20.35 -32.47
N THR A 480 18.47 -21.62 -32.88
CA THR A 480 18.84 -22.10 -34.22
C THR A 480 17.72 -22.96 -34.78
N GLY A 481 16.83 -22.36 -35.53
CA GLY A 481 15.75 -23.02 -36.26
C GLY A 481 14.89 -21.99 -36.96
N GLU A 482 15.39 -21.54 -38.05
CA GLU A 482 14.88 -21.18 -39.36
C GLU A 482 13.37 -20.88 -39.55
N SER A 483 13.21 -19.76 -40.24
CA SER A 483 12.24 -19.25 -41.22
C SER A 483 10.91 -18.78 -40.68
#